data_efe3f2f4b1bb6e1b1ff713575714f4d1
#
_entry.id   efe3f2f4b1bb6e1b1ff713575714f4d1
#
_cell.length_a   1.000
_cell.length_b   1.000
_cell.length_c   1.000
_cell.angle_alpha   90.00
_cell.angle_beta   90.00
_cell.angle_gamma   90.00
#
_symmetry.space_group_name_H-M   'P 1'
#
loop_
_entity.id
_entity.type
_entity.pdbx_description
1 polymer ?
#
loop_
_entity_poly.entity_id
_entity_poly.type
_entity_poly.pdbx_seq_one_letter_code
_entity_poly.pdbx_strand_id
1 'polypeptide(L)'
;MTNRQDHPIVRFCKGVIIALGFILPGVSGGVLAAILGLYERLLNFMAHFRQNFRRDFWYFVPVGLGGIAGVALLSAPLEYLLAHWQVIVLWGFAGAIVGTLPALMHTANAHTPRDGVDWAWFFGTLLLSGGLLYFMSDLFGTLPANFGGFIVAGALIALGVLVPGLSPSNLLLILGLFTPMLTGFKQLNLLGVYLPIALGAVLAMALFSKAMDYLIHRFHSRVYHFILGIVVASTILILVPNPHAAESISYAGVTPLTLGLSAVAGLLGIALGYWMSRLEVKYK
;
A
#
# COMPACT_ATOMS: atom_id res chain seq x y z
N MET A 1 1.06 33.67 -6.55
CA MET A 1 0.91 33.07 -5.19
C MET A 1 2.31 32.85 -4.63
N THR A 2 2.65 33.54 -3.54
CA THR A 2 3.99 33.59 -2.96
C THR A 2 4.42 32.19 -2.54
N ASN A 3 5.49 31.72 -3.12
CA ASN A 3 6.18 30.47 -2.85
C ASN A 3 6.81 30.53 -1.43
N ARG A 4 5.99 30.50 -0.36
CA ARG A 4 6.47 30.31 1.00
C ARG A 4 7.01 28.88 1.04
N GLN A 5 8.32 28.75 0.91
CA GLN A 5 8.95 27.45 1.16
C GLN A 5 8.63 27.07 2.60
N ASP A 6 7.89 25.97 2.76
CA ASP A 6 7.58 25.44 4.10
C ASP A 6 8.86 25.32 4.93
N HIS A 7 8.79 25.69 6.18
CA HIS A 7 9.89 25.51 7.13
C HIS A 7 10.31 24.02 7.18
N PRO A 8 11.60 23.68 7.32
CA PRO A 8 12.06 22.28 7.37
C PRO A 8 11.29 21.39 8.35
N ILE A 9 10.88 21.93 9.52
CA ILE A 9 10.08 21.20 10.51
C ILE A 9 8.70 20.84 9.93
N VAL A 10 8.05 21.77 9.21
CA VAL A 10 6.75 21.49 8.58
C VAL A 10 6.89 20.39 7.52
N ARG A 11 7.97 20.43 6.74
CA ARG A 11 8.27 19.37 5.75
C ARG A 11 8.53 18.02 6.40
N PHE A 12 9.23 17.99 7.53
CA PHE A 12 9.42 16.79 8.34
C PHE A 12 8.07 16.23 8.84
N CYS A 13 7.21 17.08 9.43
CA CYS A 13 5.87 16.66 9.87
C CYS A 13 5.00 16.15 8.71
N LYS A 14 5.08 16.77 7.55
CA LYS A 14 4.41 16.26 6.34
C LYS A 14 4.90 14.85 5.97
N GLY A 15 6.20 14.60 6.07
CA GLY A 15 6.78 13.27 5.88
C GLY A 15 6.23 12.23 6.87
N VAL A 16 6.13 12.58 8.15
CA VAL A 16 5.53 11.72 9.19
C VAL A 16 4.08 11.36 8.84
N ILE A 17 3.28 12.34 8.40
CA ILE A 17 1.88 12.09 8.02
C ILE A 17 1.80 11.19 6.76
N ILE A 18 2.65 11.41 5.77
CA ILE A 18 2.69 10.58 4.55
C ILE A 18 3.06 9.13 4.88
N ALA A 19 3.87 8.90 5.93
CA ALA A 19 4.23 7.56 6.39
C ALA A 19 3.01 6.70 6.77
N LEU A 20 1.89 7.30 7.22
CA LEU A 20 0.63 6.59 7.45
C LEU A 20 0.15 5.85 6.19
N GLY A 21 0.31 6.49 5.02
CA GLY A 21 -0.12 5.90 3.75
C GLY A 21 0.75 4.74 3.26
N PHE A 22 1.94 4.54 3.85
CA PHE A 22 2.79 3.39 3.55
C PHE A 22 2.54 2.22 4.50
N ILE A 23 2.11 2.51 5.73
CA ILE A 23 1.92 1.49 6.78
C ILE A 23 0.47 1.01 6.81
N LEU A 24 -0.51 1.93 6.70
CA LEU A 24 -1.92 1.58 6.84
C LEU A 24 -2.53 1.14 5.51
N PRO A 25 -3.00 -0.10 5.39
CA PRO A 25 -3.77 -0.53 4.24
C PRO A 25 -5.01 0.34 4.02
N GLY A 26 -5.33 0.62 2.75
CA GLY A 26 -6.46 1.48 2.39
C GLY A 26 -6.21 2.99 2.55
N VAL A 27 -5.04 3.40 3.04
CA VAL A 27 -4.60 4.80 3.09
C VAL A 27 -3.54 5.03 2.01
N SER A 28 -3.80 5.90 1.06
CA SER A 28 -2.85 6.20 -0.01
C SER A 28 -1.86 7.29 0.40
N GLY A 29 -0.57 6.95 0.44
CA GLY A 29 0.50 7.93 0.68
C GLY A 29 0.54 9.02 -0.38
N GLY A 30 0.16 8.70 -1.62
CA GLY A 30 0.04 9.67 -2.71
C GLY A 30 -1.05 10.70 -2.47
N VAL A 31 -2.21 10.28 -1.95
CA VAL A 31 -3.31 11.20 -1.55
C VAL A 31 -2.87 12.11 -0.42
N LEU A 32 -2.20 11.56 0.61
CA LEU A 32 -1.67 12.37 1.70
C LEU A 32 -0.66 13.40 1.19
N ALA A 33 0.22 13.00 0.27
CA ALA A 33 1.17 13.91 -0.37
C ALA A 33 0.46 15.02 -1.17
N ALA A 34 -0.64 14.69 -1.87
CA ALA A 34 -1.45 15.65 -2.63
C ALA A 34 -2.14 16.66 -1.70
N ILE A 35 -2.81 16.19 -0.65
CA ILE A 35 -3.48 17.04 0.34
C ILE A 35 -2.47 18.00 1.01
N LEU A 36 -1.25 17.51 1.27
CA LEU A 36 -0.17 18.29 1.89
C LEU A 36 0.59 19.17 0.89
N GLY A 37 0.19 19.19 -0.39
CA GLY A 37 0.78 20.01 -1.44
C GLY A 37 2.21 19.61 -1.87
N LEU A 38 2.56 18.33 -1.67
CA LEU A 38 3.88 17.80 -2.04
C LEU A 38 3.87 16.99 -3.34
N TYR A 39 2.71 16.52 -3.77
CA TYR A 39 2.57 15.52 -4.85
C TYR A 39 3.12 16.00 -6.18
N GLU A 40 2.68 17.16 -6.68
CA GLU A 40 3.14 17.70 -7.97
C GLU A 40 4.66 17.93 -7.99
N ARG A 41 5.20 18.47 -6.89
CA ARG A 41 6.64 18.69 -6.77
C ARG A 41 7.42 17.38 -6.73
N LEU A 42 6.88 16.36 -6.06
CA LEU A 42 7.45 15.02 -6.00
C LEU A 42 7.46 14.36 -7.39
N LEU A 43 6.35 14.42 -8.11
CA LEU A 43 6.25 13.89 -9.47
C LEU A 43 7.25 14.59 -10.40
N ASN A 44 7.33 15.93 -10.36
CA ASN A 44 8.27 16.69 -11.17
C ASN A 44 9.73 16.36 -10.81
N PHE A 45 10.05 16.19 -9.53
CA PHE A 45 11.37 15.76 -9.07
C PHE A 45 11.72 14.37 -9.63
N MET A 46 10.79 13.42 -9.57
CA MET A 46 11.00 12.06 -10.07
C MET A 46 11.13 12.01 -11.59
N ALA A 47 10.25 12.74 -12.32
CA ALA A 47 10.25 12.77 -13.77
C ALA A 47 11.52 13.41 -14.36
N HIS A 48 12.05 14.42 -13.69
CA HIS A 48 13.21 15.20 -14.14
C HIS A 48 14.35 15.14 -13.12
N PHE A 49 14.63 13.98 -12.58
CA PHE A 49 15.56 13.76 -11.46
C PHE A 49 16.92 14.44 -11.67
N ARG A 50 17.57 14.24 -12.85
CA ARG A 50 18.88 14.84 -13.14
C ARG A 50 18.87 16.37 -13.15
N GLN A 51 17.79 16.97 -13.64
CA GLN A 51 17.68 18.43 -13.79
C GLN A 51 17.33 19.11 -12.46
N ASN A 52 16.44 18.47 -11.68
CA ASN A 52 15.90 19.03 -10.46
C ASN A 52 16.64 18.60 -9.19
N PHE A 53 17.62 17.69 -9.31
CA PHE A 53 18.29 17.09 -8.14
C PHE A 53 18.82 18.12 -7.15
N ARG A 54 19.66 19.06 -7.62
CA ARG A 54 20.28 20.07 -6.72
C ARG A 54 19.25 20.99 -6.08
N ARG A 55 18.15 21.31 -6.77
CA ARG A 55 17.12 22.23 -6.30
C ARG A 55 16.17 21.55 -5.29
N ASP A 56 15.73 20.34 -5.61
CA ASP A 56 14.64 19.70 -4.87
C ASP A 56 15.12 18.66 -3.87
N PHE A 57 16.34 18.14 -4.00
CA PHE A 57 16.93 17.20 -3.04
C PHE A 57 16.88 17.73 -1.60
N TRP A 58 17.42 18.91 -1.35
CA TRP A 58 17.41 19.52 -0.02
C TRP A 58 16.03 19.90 0.48
N TYR A 59 15.07 20.04 -0.43
CA TYR A 59 13.68 20.21 -0.07
C TYR A 59 13.08 18.93 0.46
N PHE A 60 13.38 17.77 -0.17
CA PHE A 60 12.81 16.47 0.20
C PHE A 60 13.57 15.77 1.33
N VAL A 61 14.79 16.17 1.68
CA VAL A 61 15.53 15.58 2.82
C VAL A 61 14.72 15.61 4.12
N PRO A 62 14.14 16.75 4.58
CA PRO A 62 13.30 16.76 5.78
C PRO A 62 12.03 15.88 5.64
N VAL A 63 11.43 15.84 4.44
CA VAL A 63 10.25 14.98 4.18
C VAL A 63 10.65 13.51 4.30
N GLY A 64 11.75 13.11 3.69
CA GLY A 64 12.27 11.74 3.77
C GLY A 64 12.63 11.32 5.20
N LEU A 65 13.31 12.19 5.94
CA LEU A 65 13.63 11.95 7.36
C LEU A 65 12.35 11.84 8.20
N GLY A 66 11.35 12.69 7.93
CA GLY A 66 10.03 12.60 8.54
C GLY A 66 9.33 11.29 8.19
N GLY A 67 9.43 10.84 6.94
CA GLY A 67 8.91 9.55 6.49
C GLY A 67 9.53 8.37 7.25
N ILE A 68 10.86 8.35 7.36
CA ILE A 68 11.58 7.32 8.12
C ILE A 68 11.18 7.33 9.60
N ALA A 69 11.16 8.50 10.22
CA ALA A 69 10.74 8.65 11.61
C ALA A 69 9.27 8.26 11.81
N GLY A 70 8.38 8.67 10.89
CA GLY A 70 6.95 8.33 10.93
C GLY A 70 6.72 6.84 10.82
N VAL A 71 7.38 6.18 9.87
CA VAL A 71 7.32 4.72 9.74
C VAL A 71 7.79 4.04 11.02
N ALA A 72 8.92 4.46 11.60
CA ALA A 72 9.44 3.89 12.85
C ALA A 72 8.49 4.10 14.03
N LEU A 73 7.95 5.31 14.20
CA LEU A 73 7.04 5.66 15.30
C LEU A 73 5.70 4.91 15.21
N LEU A 74 5.17 4.76 13.98
CA LEU A 74 3.88 4.13 13.75
C LEU A 74 3.95 2.58 13.76
N SER A 75 5.13 2.03 13.46
CA SER A 75 5.32 0.58 13.41
C SER A 75 5.14 -0.08 14.78
N ALA A 76 5.61 0.54 15.88
CA ALA A 76 5.50 -0.04 17.21
C ALA A 76 4.04 -0.19 17.68
N PRO A 77 3.17 0.84 17.60
CA PRO A 77 1.75 0.70 17.92
C PRO A 77 1.05 -0.33 17.04
N LEU A 78 1.36 -0.35 15.74
CA LEU A 78 0.70 -1.26 14.80
C LEU A 78 1.12 -2.71 15.03
N GLU A 79 2.40 -2.97 15.28
CA GLU A 79 2.90 -4.30 15.66
C GLU A 79 2.22 -4.80 16.95
N TYR A 80 2.09 -3.92 17.96
CA TYR A 80 1.37 -4.24 19.20
C TYR A 80 -0.10 -4.56 18.95
N LEU A 81 -0.78 -3.77 18.13
CA LEU A 81 -2.19 -3.99 17.77
C LEU A 81 -2.38 -5.32 17.02
N LEU A 82 -1.51 -5.64 16.08
CA LEU A 82 -1.55 -6.91 15.35
C LEU A 82 -1.26 -8.11 16.27
N ALA A 83 -0.34 -7.95 17.22
CA ALA A 83 -0.01 -9.02 18.16
C ALA A 83 -1.15 -9.34 19.15
N HIS A 84 -1.94 -8.33 19.58
CA HIS A 84 -2.93 -8.51 20.64
C HIS A 84 -4.38 -8.48 20.11
N TRP A 85 -4.66 -7.80 18.99
CA TRP A 85 -6.00 -7.60 18.43
C TRP A 85 -6.04 -7.84 16.93
N GLN A 86 -5.34 -8.88 16.46
CA GLN A 86 -5.17 -9.19 15.04
C GLN A 86 -6.49 -9.14 14.27
N VAL A 87 -7.54 -9.82 14.75
CA VAL A 87 -8.83 -9.92 14.06
C VAL A 87 -9.44 -8.54 13.84
N ILE A 88 -9.49 -7.71 14.89
CA ILE A 88 -10.07 -6.36 14.83
C ILE A 88 -9.30 -5.50 13.83
N VAL A 89 -7.98 -5.55 13.88
CA VAL A 89 -7.11 -4.75 13.01
C VAL A 89 -7.25 -5.17 11.54
N LEU A 90 -7.21 -6.48 11.26
CA LEU A 90 -7.33 -6.99 9.89
C LEU A 90 -8.72 -6.72 9.29
N TRP A 91 -9.78 -6.78 10.09
CA TRP A 91 -11.11 -6.35 9.66
C TRP A 91 -11.16 -4.85 9.33
N GLY A 92 -10.52 -4.01 10.15
CA GLY A 92 -10.36 -2.59 9.88
C GLY A 92 -9.60 -2.33 8.57
N PHE A 93 -8.53 -3.08 8.31
CA PHE A 93 -7.76 -3.00 7.08
C PHE A 93 -8.58 -3.42 5.86
N ALA A 94 -9.22 -4.58 5.94
CA ALA A 94 -10.10 -5.05 4.86
C ALA A 94 -11.20 -4.04 4.56
N GLY A 95 -11.82 -3.48 5.61
CA GLY A 95 -12.81 -2.41 5.47
C GLY A 95 -12.24 -1.20 4.75
N ALA A 96 -11.07 -0.71 5.14
CA ALA A 96 -10.43 0.45 4.51
C ALA A 96 -10.19 0.22 3.01
N ILE A 97 -9.75 -0.97 2.62
CA ILE A 97 -9.54 -1.32 1.22
C ILE A 97 -10.88 -1.42 0.47
N VAL A 98 -11.88 -2.09 1.06
CA VAL A 98 -13.25 -2.15 0.49
C VAL A 98 -13.80 -0.73 0.26
N GLY A 99 -13.55 0.20 1.18
CA GLY A 99 -13.93 1.61 1.05
C GLY A 99 -13.33 2.31 -0.16
N THR A 100 -12.15 1.88 -0.64
CA THR A 100 -11.50 2.47 -1.84
C THR A 100 -12.00 1.88 -3.16
N LEU A 101 -12.64 0.69 -3.16
CA LEU A 101 -13.09 0.01 -4.37
C LEU A 101 -14.02 0.86 -5.27
N PRO A 102 -14.99 1.65 -4.75
CA PRO A 102 -15.83 2.48 -5.61
C PRO A 102 -15.04 3.49 -6.44
N ALA A 103 -13.99 4.11 -5.88
CA ALA A 103 -13.13 5.05 -6.63
C ALA A 103 -12.28 4.32 -7.66
N LEU A 104 -11.73 3.17 -7.33
CA LEU A 104 -10.96 2.35 -8.26
C LEU A 104 -11.83 1.89 -9.43
N MET A 105 -13.08 1.48 -9.13
CA MET A 105 -14.08 1.10 -10.10
C MET A 105 -14.48 2.29 -11.01
N HIS A 106 -14.63 3.49 -10.43
CA HIS A 106 -14.91 4.71 -11.19
C HIS A 106 -13.74 5.03 -12.13
N THR A 107 -12.50 4.93 -11.66
CA THR A 107 -11.32 5.15 -12.48
C THR A 107 -11.23 4.12 -13.62
N ALA A 108 -11.52 2.84 -13.36
CA ALA A 108 -11.57 1.80 -14.39
C ALA A 108 -12.49 2.15 -15.58
N ASN A 109 -13.57 2.87 -15.32
CA ASN A 109 -14.58 3.22 -16.33
C ASN A 109 -14.43 4.64 -16.91
N ALA A 110 -13.38 5.38 -16.55
CA ALA A 110 -13.26 6.80 -16.89
C ALA A 110 -13.16 7.06 -18.40
N HIS A 111 -12.64 6.10 -19.18
CA HIS A 111 -12.35 6.33 -20.61
C HIS A 111 -13.21 5.51 -21.56
N THR A 112 -13.70 4.36 -21.12
CA THR A 112 -14.52 3.45 -21.97
C THR A 112 -15.61 2.79 -21.15
N PRO A 113 -16.82 2.56 -21.73
CA PRO A 113 -17.82 1.70 -21.12
C PRO A 113 -17.27 0.29 -20.89
N ARG A 114 -17.68 -0.37 -19.83
CA ARG A 114 -17.29 -1.74 -19.53
C ARG A 114 -17.78 -2.69 -20.60
N ASP A 115 -16.97 -3.66 -20.94
CA ASP A 115 -17.32 -4.76 -21.81
C ASP A 115 -17.18 -6.14 -21.09
N GLY A 116 -17.57 -7.21 -21.79
CA GLY A 116 -17.46 -8.57 -21.25
C GLY A 116 -16.00 -9.00 -21.04
N VAL A 117 -15.04 -8.42 -21.78
CA VAL A 117 -13.63 -8.72 -21.66
C VAL A 117 -13.05 -8.12 -20.37
N ASP A 118 -13.51 -6.94 -19.97
CA ASP A 118 -13.12 -6.30 -18.70
C ASP A 118 -13.53 -7.18 -17.50
N TRP A 119 -14.76 -7.70 -17.54
CA TRP A 119 -15.22 -8.64 -16.51
C TRP A 119 -14.46 -9.96 -16.53
N ALA A 120 -14.08 -10.46 -17.71
CA ALA A 120 -13.22 -11.64 -17.80
C ALA A 120 -11.83 -11.39 -17.17
N TRP A 121 -11.25 -10.21 -17.37
CA TRP A 121 -10.01 -9.81 -16.69
C TRP A 121 -10.20 -9.73 -15.17
N PHE A 122 -11.30 -9.14 -14.70
CA PHE A 122 -11.58 -9.06 -13.25
C PHE A 122 -11.71 -10.45 -12.62
N PHE A 123 -12.63 -11.30 -13.12
CA PHE A 123 -12.86 -12.63 -12.54
C PHE A 123 -11.67 -13.58 -12.76
N GLY A 124 -11.05 -13.52 -13.93
CA GLY A 124 -9.85 -14.30 -14.22
C GLY A 124 -8.71 -13.98 -13.26
N THR A 125 -8.48 -12.68 -13.01
CA THR A 125 -7.45 -12.24 -12.08
C THR A 125 -7.83 -12.53 -10.63
N LEU A 126 -9.10 -12.33 -10.24
CA LEU A 126 -9.61 -12.66 -8.91
C LEU A 126 -9.33 -14.14 -8.58
N LEU A 127 -9.68 -15.04 -9.46
CA LEU A 127 -9.49 -16.49 -9.26
C LEU A 127 -8.01 -16.89 -9.31
N LEU A 128 -7.28 -16.40 -10.32
CA LEU A 128 -5.87 -16.73 -10.51
C LEU A 128 -5.02 -16.18 -9.35
N SER A 129 -5.17 -14.90 -9.02
CA SER A 129 -4.41 -14.29 -7.92
C SER A 129 -4.85 -14.84 -6.56
N GLY A 130 -6.16 -15.08 -6.37
CA GLY A 130 -6.69 -15.70 -5.15
C GLY A 130 -6.09 -17.10 -4.93
N GLY A 131 -6.12 -17.94 -5.96
CA GLY A 131 -5.51 -19.26 -5.90
C GLY A 131 -4.00 -19.19 -5.71
N LEU A 132 -3.30 -18.37 -6.51
CA LEU A 132 -1.85 -18.22 -6.40
C LEU A 132 -1.43 -17.72 -4.99
N LEU A 133 -2.08 -16.70 -4.47
CA LEU A 133 -1.75 -16.15 -3.16
C LEU A 133 -2.11 -17.11 -2.01
N TYR A 134 -3.21 -17.88 -2.15
CA TYR A 134 -3.59 -18.86 -1.14
C TYR A 134 -2.59 -20.03 -1.05
N PHE A 135 -2.15 -20.55 -2.20
CA PHE A 135 -1.21 -21.66 -2.27
C PHE A 135 0.26 -21.23 -2.40
N MET A 136 0.53 -19.94 -2.27
CA MET A 136 1.87 -19.39 -2.52
C MET A 136 2.94 -20.02 -1.61
N SER A 137 2.62 -20.20 -0.34
CA SER A 137 3.55 -20.84 0.62
C SER A 137 3.80 -22.32 0.32
N ASP A 138 2.83 -23.02 -0.27
CA ASP A 138 2.99 -24.41 -0.68
C ASP A 138 3.81 -24.54 -1.96
N LEU A 139 3.65 -23.57 -2.87
CA LEU A 139 4.31 -23.58 -4.19
C LEU A 139 5.76 -23.09 -4.12
N PHE A 140 6.02 -22.05 -3.32
CA PHE A 140 7.31 -21.34 -3.30
C PHE A 140 8.00 -21.33 -1.94
N GLY A 141 7.37 -21.90 -0.91
CA GLY A 141 7.80 -21.75 0.48
C GLY A 141 7.49 -20.37 1.07
N THR A 142 7.83 -20.18 2.34
CA THR A 142 7.71 -18.87 2.99
C THR A 142 8.84 -17.96 2.55
N LEU A 143 8.53 -16.71 2.22
CA LEU A 143 9.56 -15.73 1.94
C LEU A 143 10.29 -15.37 3.25
N PRO A 144 11.60 -15.65 3.34
CA PRO A 144 12.32 -15.34 4.56
C PRO A 144 12.42 -13.83 4.76
N ALA A 145 12.23 -13.37 5.99
CA ALA A 145 12.40 -11.97 6.38
C ALA A 145 13.90 -11.61 6.48
N ASN A 146 14.58 -11.67 5.35
CA ASN A 146 16.00 -11.35 5.20
C ASN A 146 16.19 -10.24 4.15
N PHE A 147 17.43 -9.94 3.82
CA PHE A 147 17.77 -8.91 2.85
C PHE A 147 17.05 -9.09 1.51
N GLY A 148 16.99 -10.31 0.97
CA GLY A 148 16.30 -10.64 -0.28
C GLY A 148 14.78 -10.49 -0.17
N GLY A 149 14.17 -10.97 0.92
CA GLY A 149 12.75 -10.80 1.20
C GLY A 149 12.36 -9.32 1.30
N PHE A 150 13.20 -8.49 1.92
CA PHE A 150 12.92 -7.05 2.01
C PHE A 150 13.16 -6.31 0.68
N ILE A 151 13.98 -6.81 -0.24
CA ILE A 151 14.02 -6.31 -1.63
C ILE A 151 12.66 -6.57 -2.30
N VAL A 152 12.10 -7.77 -2.15
CA VAL A 152 10.75 -8.08 -2.67
C VAL A 152 9.70 -7.19 -2.03
N ALA A 153 9.76 -6.97 -0.70
CA ALA A 153 8.86 -6.05 -0.01
C ALA A 153 8.93 -4.64 -0.59
N GLY A 154 10.13 -4.13 -0.83
CA GLY A 154 10.34 -2.82 -1.47
C GLY A 154 9.78 -2.74 -2.88
N ALA A 155 9.94 -3.80 -3.67
CA ALA A 155 9.37 -3.88 -5.01
C ALA A 155 7.83 -3.86 -4.98
N LEU A 156 7.20 -4.58 -4.05
CA LEU A 156 5.74 -4.56 -3.86
C LEU A 156 5.24 -3.18 -3.40
N ILE A 157 5.96 -2.51 -2.51
CA ILE A 157 5.63 -1.14 -2.09
C ILE A 157 5.68 -0.19 -3.30
N ALA A 158 6.71 -0.30 -4.13
CA ALA A 158 6.82 0.52 -5.34
C ALA A 158 5.71 0.23 -6.36
N LEU A 159 5.33 -1.04 -6.53
CA LEU A 159 4.18 -1.40 -7.36
C LEU A 159 2.88 -0.78 -6.84
N GLY A 160 2.68 -0.72 -5.51
CA GLY A 160 1.55 -0.02 -4.92
C GLY A 160 1.55 1.50 -5.16
N VAL A 161 2.71 2.10 -5.43
CA VAL A 161 2.83 3.51 -5.86
C VAL A 161 2.55 3.65 -7.35
N LEU A 162 3.06 2.73 -8.18
CA LEU A 162 2.91 2.75 -9.64
C LEU A 162 1.48 2.37 -10.07
N VAL A 163 0.82 1.53 -9.30
CA VAL A 163 -0.51 0.98 -9.59
C VAL A 163 -1.53 1.59 -8.64
N PRO A 164 -2.33 2.57 -9.10
CA PRO A 164 -3.34 3.20 -8.25
C PRO A 164 -4.31 2.19 -7.65
N GLY A 165 -4.55 2.28 -6.35
CA GLY A 165 -5.49 1.39 -5.64
C GLY A 165 -4.92 0.03 -5.20
N LEU A 166 -3.72 -0.34 -5.62
CA LEU A 166 -3.04 -1.51 -5.09
C LEU A 166 -2.48 -1.20 -3.70
N SER A 167 -2.94 -1.93 -2.68
CA SER A 167 -2.39 -1.83 -1.33
C SER A 167 -1.25 -2.85 -1.14
N PRO A 168 0.02 -2.43 -1.10
CA PRO A 168 1.13 -3.36 -0.94
C PRO A 168 1.09 -4.09 0.42
N SER A 169 0.54 -3.45 1.45
CA SER A 169 0.45 -4.02 2.79
C SER A 169 -0.30 -5.35 2.83
N ASN A 170 -1.34 -5.53 2.00
CA ASN A 170 -2.05 -6.80 1.88
C ASN A 170 -1.14 -7.93 1.37
N LEU A 171 -0.39 -7.65 0.31
CA LEU A 171 0.53 -8.63 -0.26
C LEU A 171 1.65 -8.96 0.73
N LEU A 172 2.15 -7.97 1.45
CA LEU A 172 3.16 -8.17 2.48
C LEU A 172 2.66 -9.01 3.65
N LEU A 173 1.38 -8.83 4.07
CA LEU A 173 0.74 -9.67 5.09
C LEU A 173 0.67 -11.13 4.63
N ILE A 174 0.18 -11.38 3.40
CA ILE A 174 0.05 -12.74 2.85
C ILE A 174 1.43 -13.41 2.73
N LEU A 175 2.46 -12.65 2.34
CA LEU A 175 3.83 -13.14 2.20
C LEU A 175 4.59 -13.31 3.53
N GLY A 176 3.99 -12.89 4.65
CA GLY A 176 4.61 -12.94 5.97
C GLY A 176 5.76 -11.94 6.17
N LEU A 177 5.80 -10.89 5.35
CA LEU A 177 6.84 -9.86 5.41
C LEU A 177 6.41 -8.61 6.17
N PHE A 178 5.11 -8.45 6.45
CA PHE A 178 4.57 -7.21 7.01
C PHE A 178 5.02 -6.99 8.46
N THR A 179 4.79 -7.95 9.35
CA THR A 179 5.20 -7.84 10.76
C THR A 179 6.72 -7.75 10.93
N PRO A 180 7.57 -8.59 10.27
CA PRO A 180 9.02 -8.42 10.30
C PRO A 180 9.49 -7.05 9.79
N MET A 181 8.85 -6.51 8.77
CA MET A 181 9.11 -5.16 8.27
C MET A 181 8.81 -4.10 9.33
N LEU A 182 7.64 -4.17 9.99
CA LEU A 182 7.28 -3.25 11.08
C LEU A 182 8.29 -3.31 12.23
N THR A 183 8.69 -4.51 12.63
CA THR A 183 9.71 -4.72 13.67
C THR A 183 11.04 -4.06 13.28
N GLY A 184 11.49 -4.27 12.05
CA GLY A 184 12.70 -3.63 11.55
C GLY A 184 12.62 -2.11 11.44
N PHE A 185 11.45 -1.58 11.10
CA PHE A 185 11.21 -0.14 11.11
C PHE A 185 11.24 0.45 12.52
N LYS A 186 10.56 -0.18 13.48
CA LYS A 186 10.59 0.19 14.89
C LYS A 186 12.03 0.22 15.46
N GLN A 187 12.84 -0.76 15.09
CA GLN A 187 14.23 -0.89 15.54
C GLN A 187 15.21 0.01 14.78
N LEU A 188 14.73 0.79 13.79
CA LEU A 188 15.58 1.59 12.89
C LEU A 188 16.69 0.76 12.24
N ASN A 189 16.39 -0.49 11.85
CA ASN A 189 17.34 -1.37 11.18
C ASN A 189 17.62 -0.90 9.75
N LEU A 190 18.49 0.11 9.64
CA LEU A 190 18.75 0.80 8.38
C LEU A 190 19.34 -0.12 7.32
N LEU A 191 20.29 -0.98 7.68
CA LEU A 191 20.98 -1.86 6.72
C LEU A 191 20.19 -3.14 6.42
N GLY A 192 19.51 -3.69 7.43
CA GLY A 192 18.81 -4.97 7.27
C GLY A 192 17.41 -4.83 6.69
N VAL A 193 16.74 -3.68 6.84
CA VAL A 193 15.33 -3.49 6.44
C VAL A 193 15.16 -2.28 5.53
N TYR A 194 15.53 -1.08 5.96
CA TYR A 194 15.28 0.13 5.15
C TYR A 194 16.06 0.11 3.82
N LEU A 195 17.33 -0.26 3.85
CA LEU A 195 18.18 -0.30 2.65
C LEU A 195 17.65 -1.31 1.61
N PRO A 196 17.40 -2.60 1.94
CA PRO A 196 16.89 -3.53 0.94
C PRO A 196 15.49 -3.13 0.43
N ILE A 197 14.61 -2.58 1.27
CA ILE A 197 13.31 -2.05 0.81
C ILE A 197 13.53 -0.90 -0.17
N ALA A 198 14.41 0.05 0.12
CA ALA A 198 14.72 1.16 -0.78
C ALA A 198 15.31 0.65 -2.12
N LEU A 199 16.23 -0.31 -2.08
CA LEU A 199 16.79 -0.93 -3.28
C LEU A 199 15.71 -1.62 -4.12
N GLY A 200 14.85 -2.43 -3.48
CA GLY A 200 13.74 -3.10 -4.16
C GLY A 200 12.76 -2.11 -4.80
N ALA A 201 12.43 -1.03 -4.08
CA ALA A 201 11.56 0.02 -4.60
C ALA A 201 12.17 0.71 -5.82
N VAL A 202 13.43 1.12 -5.75
CA VAL A 202 14.13 1.77 -6.88
C VAL A 202 14.21 0.84 -8.08
N LEU A 203 14.57 -0.44 -7.88
CA LEU A 203 14.63 -1.43 -8.96
C LEU A 203 13.27 -1.63 -9.62
N ALA A 204 12.20 -1.80 -8.83
CA ALA A 204 10.86 -1.98 -9.36
C ALA A 204 10.39 -0.74 -10.12
N MET A 205 10.61 0.45 -9.60
CA MET A 205 10.28 1.70 -10.29
C MET A 205 11.04 1.83 -11.61
N ALA A 206 12.34 1.53 -11.63
CA ALA A 206 13.15 1.60 -12.85
C ALA A 206 12.69 0.60 -13.92
N LEU A 207 12.30 -0.62 -13.52
CA LEU A 207 11.90 -1.67 -14.44
C LEU A 207 10.44 -1.53 -14.92
N PHE A 208 9.53 -1.18 -14.01
CA PHE A 208 8.09 -1.30 -14.28
C PHE A 208 7.41 0.03 -14.60
N SER A 209 7.99 1.20 -14.27
CA SER A 209 7.32 2.50 -14.49
C SER A 209 6.91 2.72 -15.94
N LYS A 210 7.82 2.49 -16.90
CA LYS A 210 7.55 2.65 -18.33
C LYS A 210 6.52 1.64 -18.85
N ALA A 211 6.61 0.39 -18.39
CA ALA A 211 5.68 -0.66 -18.77
C ALA A 211 4.28 -0.37 -18.22
N MET A 212 4.17 0.06 -16.96
CA MET A 212 2.89 0.44 -16.35
C MET A 212 2.27 1.66 -17.02
N ASP A 213 3.07 2.69 -17.29
CA ASP A 213 2.61 3.86 -18.03
C ASP A 213 2.03 3.46 -19.39
N TYR A 214 2.75 2.67 -20.18
CA TYR A 214 2.27 2.15 -21.47
C TYR A 214 0.99 1.32 -21.33
N LEU A 215 0.92 0.41 -20.37
CA LEU A 215 -0.23 -0.46 -20.14
C LEU A 215 -1.48 0.34 -19.73
N ILE A 216 -1.32 1.29 -18.81
CA ILE A 216 -2.41 2.15 -18.34
C ILE A 216 -2.93 3.03 -19.50
N HIS A 217 -2.06 3.63 -20.30
CA HIS A 217 -2.51 4.46 -21.43
C HIS A 217 -3.15 3.65 -22.57
N ARG A 218 -2.65 2.44 -22.85
CA ARG A 218 -3.11 1.61 -23.97
C ARG A 218 -4.31 0.73 -23.65
N PHE A 219 -4.38 0.21 -22.42
CA PHE A 219 -5.38 -0.79 -21.99
C PHE A 219 -6.05 -0.40 -20.66
N HIS A 220 -6.36 0.87 -20.48
CA HIS A 220 -6.82 1.46 -19.22
C HIS A 220 -7.85 0.60 -18.47
N SER A 221 -9.00 0.34 -19.09
CA SER A 221 -10.09 -0.42 -18.45
C SER A 221 -9.64 -1.82 -18.03
N ARG A 222 -8.96 -2.57 -18.89
CA ARG A 222 -8.49 -3.95 -18.63
C ARG A 222 -7.47 -4.00 -17.50
N VAL A 223 -6.52 -3.05 -17.48
CA VAL A 223 -5.51 -2.94 -16.41
C VAL A 223 -6.17 -2.67 -15.07
N TYR A 224 -7.14 -1.76 -15.01
CA TYR A 224 -7.84 -1.48 -13.78
C TYR A 224 -8.76 -2.63 -13.31
N HIS A 225 -9.37 -3.37 -14.23
CA HIS A 225 -10.12 -4.58 -13.87
C HIS A 225 -9.21 -5.72 -13.39
N PHE A 226 -8.02 -5.86 -13.99
CA PHE A 226 -6.96 -6.75 -13.49
C PHE A 226 -6.54 -6.38 -12.05
N ILE A 227 -6.29 -5.09 -11.79
CA ILE A 227 -5.94 -4.58 -10.46
C ILE A 227 -7.06 -4.83 -9.45
N LEU A 228 -8.31 -4.53 -9.83
CA LEU A 228 -9.50 -4.80 -9.01
C LEU A 228 -9.59 -6.26 -8.59
N GLY A 229 -9.32 -7.18 -9.51
CA GLY A 229 -9.28 -8.62 -9.21
C GLY A 229 -8.25 -8.97 -8.13
N ILE A 230 -7.02 -8.48 -8.25
CA ILE A 230 -5.97 -8.69 -7.23
C ILE A 230 -6.35 -8.08 -5.89
N VAL A 231 -6.85 -6.84 -5.89
CA VAL A 231 -7.23 -6.12 -4.66
C VAL A 231 -8.33 -6.85 -3.92
N VAL A 232 -9.37 -7.30 -4.63
CA VAL A 232 -10.47 -8.06 -4.01
C VAL A 232 -9.98 -9.42 -3.50
N ALA A 233 -9.19 -10.16 -4.30
CA ALA A 233 -8.63 -11.44 -3.89
C ALA A 233 -7.78 -11.32 -2.62
N SER A 234 -6.83 -10.39 -2.60
CA SER A 234 -5.94 -10.19 -1.45
C SER A 234 -6.72 -9.71 -0.22
N THR A 235 -7.76 -8.87 -0.39
CA THR A 235 -8.60 -8.41 0.73
C THR A 235 -9.41 -9.55 1.36
N ILE A 236 -9.94 -10.45 0.55
CA ILE A 236 -10.61 -11.66 1.05
C ILE A 236 -9.60 -12.53 1.81
N LEU A 237 -8.42 -12.75 1.24
CA LEU A 237 -7.44 -13.67 1.81
C LEU A 237 -6.86 -13.22 3.15
N ILE A 238 -6.77 -11.93 3.44
CA ILE A 238 -6.34 -11.49 4.79
C ILE A 238 -7.37 -11.78 5.89
N LEU A 239 -8.64 -12.03 5.51
CA LEU A 239 -9.71 -12.41 6.43
C LEU A 239 -9.99 -13.92 6.46
N VAL A 240 -9.42 -14.68 5.54
CA VAL A 240 -9.58 -16.14 5.46
C VAL A 240 -8.41 -16.81 6.15
N PRO A 241 -8.65 -17.65 7.17
CA PRO A 241 -7.58 -18.44 7.78
C PRO A 241 -6.88 -19.31 6.73
N ASN A 242 -5.57 -19.19 6.66
CA ASN A 242 -4.74 -20.00 5.79
C ASN A 242 -3.64 -20.67 6.62
N PRO A 243 -3.73 -21.99 6.86
CA PRO A 243 -2.77 -22.72 7.69
C PRO A 243 -1.35 -22.75 7.10
N HIS A 244 -1.22 -22.45 5.81
CA HIS A 244 0.06 -22.46 5.09
C HIS A 244 0.73 -21.07 5.08
N ALA A 245 0.00 -20.00 5.41
CA ALA A 245 0.55 -18.65 5.39
C ALA A 245 1.31 -18.34 6.69
N ALA A 246 2.43 -17.63 6.56
CA ALA A 246 3.27 -17.24 7.71
C ALA A 246 2.54 -16.28 8.67
N GLU A 247 1.72 -15.38 8.15
CA GLU A 247 0.92 -14.41 8.91
C GLU A 247 -0.56 -14.59 8.55
N SER A 248 -1.20 -15.61 9.10
CA SER A 248 -2.61 -15.88 8.88
C SER A 248 -3.46 -15.38 10.04
N ILE A 249 -4.65 -14.87 9.73
CA ILE A 249 -5.65 -14.57 10.74
C ILE A 249 -6.09 -15.86 11.45
N SER A 250 -6.28 -15.77 12.76
CA SER A 250 -6.84 -16.86 13.54
C SER A 250 -8.09 -16.39 14.29
N TYR A 251 -9.18 -17.14 14.13
CA TYR A 251 -10.42 -16.92 14.88
C TYR A 251 -10.52 -17.84 16.09
N ALA A 252 -9.48 -18.59 16.44
CA ALA A 252 -9.46 -19.45 17.61
C ALA A 252 -9.55 -18.61 18.90
N GLY A 253 -10.51 -18.93 19.76
CA GLY A 253 -10.75 -18.19 21.01
C GLY A 253 -11.37 -16.80 20.88
N VAL A 254 -11.83 -16.42 19.70
CA VAL A 254 -12.49 -15.14 19.47
C VAL A 254 -13.86 -15.11 20.14
N THR A 255 -14.10 -14.09 20.97
CA THR A 255 -15.38 -13.90 21.67
C THR A 255 -16.41 -13.17 20.78
N PRO A 256 -17.72 -13.27 21.10
CA PRO A 256 -18.74 -12.47 20.41
C PRO A 256 -18.48 -10.96 20.46
N LEU A 257 -17.91 -10.47 21.58
CA LEU A 257 -17.50 -9.07 21.70
C LEU A 257 -16.40 -8.71 20.70
N THR A 258 -15.38 -9.56 20.56
CA THR A 258 -14.30 -9.34 19.58
C THR A 258 -14.85 -9.32 18.15
N LEU A 259 -15.80 -10.20 17.81
CA LEU A 259 -16.46 -10.18 16.50
C LEU A 259 -17.26 -8.90 16.28
N GLY A 260 -17.99 -8.44 17.30
CA GLY A 260 -18.70 -7.16 17.25
C GLY A 260 -17.75 -5.98 17.03
N LEU A 261 -16.65 -5.92 17.78
CA LEU A 261 -15.61 -4.89 17.60
C LEU A 261 -14.96 -4.97 16.23
N SER A 262 -14.72 -6.17 15.69
CA SER A 262 -14.18 -6.37 14.35
C SER A 262 -15.13 -5.85 13.28
N ALA A 263 -16.43 -6.11 13.40
CA ALA A 263 -17.45 -5.58 12.49
C ALA A 263 -17.46 -4.04 12.53
N VAL A 264 -17.40 -3.44 13.74
CA VAL A 264 -17.33 -1.97 13.89
C VAL A 264 -16.03 -1.43 13.26
N ALA A 265 -14.89 -2.07 13.51
CA ALA A 265 -13.61 -1.68 12.90
C ALA A 265 -13.67 -1.77 11.37
N GLY A 266 -14.30 -2.81 10.81
CA GLY A 266 -14.53 -2.95 9.39
C GLY A 266 -15.39 -1.82 8.81
N LEU A 267 -16.50 -1.45 9.46
CA LEU A 267 -17.35 -0.34 9.04
C LEU A 267 -16.63 1.01 9.11
N LEU A 268 -15.87 1.26 10.19
CA LEU A 268 -15.04 2.46 10.31
C LEU A 268 -13.94 2.49 9.23
N GLY A 269 -13.36 1.33 8.94
CA GLY A 269 -12.42 1.16 7.83
C GLY A 269 -13.04 1.54 6.49
N ILE A 270 -14.24 1.01 6.18
CA ILE A 270 -14.98 1.36 4.94
C ILE A 270 -15.20 2.87 4.86
N ALA A 271 -15.67 3.49 5.93
CA ALA A 271 -15.88 4.94 5.97
C ALA A 271 -14.58 5.71 5.72
N LEU A 272 -13.47 5.32 6.37
CA LEU A 272 -12.15 5.92 6.19
C LEU A 272 -11.65 5.77 4.76
N GLY A 273 -11.67 4.56 4.20
CA GLY A 273 -11.21 4.28 2.83
C GLY A 273 -12.04 5.03 1.80
N TYR A 274 -13.36 5.08 1.96
CA TYR A 274 -14.23 5.85 1.10
C TYR A 274 -13.95 7.36 1.18
N TRP A 275 -13.76 7.90 2.39
CA TRP A 275 -13.40 9.31 2.57
C TRP A 275 -12.05 9.64 1.93
N MET A 276 -11.04 8.80 2.13
CA MET A 276 -9.71 8.96 1.51
C MET A 276 -9.79 8.92 -0.01
N SER A 277 -10.57 8.01 -0.57
CA SER A 277 -10.74 7.90 -2.03
C SER A 277 -11.45 9.12 -2.64
N ARG A 278 -12.38 9.73 -1.91
CA ARG A 278 -13.01 11.00 -2.32
C ARG A 278 -12.00 12.15 -2.32
N LEU A 279 -11.10 12.21 -1.35
CA LEU A 279 -10.02 13.20 -1.34
C LEU A 279 -9.07 12.98 -2.52
N GLU A 280 -8.75 11.74 -2.87
CA GLU A 280 -7.92 11.45 -4.04
C GLU A 280 -8.49 12.03 -5.33
N VAL A 281 -9.78 11.83 -5.58
CA VAL A 281 -10.46 12.38 -6.75
C VAL A 281 -10.48 13.91 -6.75
N LYS A 282 -10.52 14.53 -5.57
CA LYS A 282 -10.57 16.01 -5.43
C LYS A 282 -9.20 16.68 -5.65
N TYR A 283 -8.11 15.99 -5.32
CA TYR A 283 -6.75 16.58 -5.34
C TYR A 283 -5.83 16.02 -6.45
N LYS A 284 -6.31 15.11 -7.28
CA LYS A 284 -5.75 14.74 -8.58
C LYS A 284 -6.30 15.62 -9.69
#